data_be7da6ba0864814b8b880f4213b4f28f
#
_entry.id   be7da6ba0864814b8b880f4213b4f28f
#
_cell.length_a   1.000
_cell.length_b   1.000
_cell.length_c   1.000
_cell.angle_alpha   90.00
_cell.angle_beta   90.00
_cell.angle_gamma   90.00
#
_symmetry.space_group_name_H-M   'P 1'
#
loop_
_entity.id
_entity.type
_entity.pdbx_description
1 polymer ?
#
loop_
_entity_poly.entity_id
_entity_poly.type
_entity_poly.pdbx_seq_one_letter_code
_entity_poly.pdbx_strand_id
1 'polypeptide(L)'
;RCHPLGLEAEGDQVLTRMLDAMNADPARRWTEADVAALGMDPSTVRRAFKRHYGMSFLELARQMRLREGTRALAEGAPVIAAQLDAGFDSASGFRDAFARLFGHPPAAMAGGAQGLVAEWLDTPLGGMIAVADAHNLHLLEFTDRKGLAAELQRLSKAAGGRIGLGRTAVT
;
A
#
# COMPACT_ATOMS: atom_id res chain seq x y z
N ARG A 1 -6.16 -11.86 -38.14
CA ARG A 1 -4.74 -11.48 -37.93
C ARG A 1 -4.71 -10.52 -36.77
N CYS A 2 -4.45 -11.03 -35.56
CA CYS A 2 -4.21 -10.20 -34.38
C CYS A 2 -2.84 -9.52 -34.56
N HIS A 3 -2.80 -8.20 -34.43
CA HIS A 3 -1.57 -7.44 -34.29
C HIS A 3 -1.21 -7.39 -32.79
N PRO A 4 -0.28 -8.21 -32.28
CA PRO A 4 0.05 -8.23 -30.85
C PRO A 4 0.67 -6.91 -30.38
N LEU A 5 1.42 -6.22 -31.22
CA LEU A 5 2.10 -4.96 -30.87
C LEU A 5 1.13 -3.77 -30.64
N GLY A 6 -0.04 -3.74 -31.28
CA GLY A 6 -1.01 -2.67 -31.06
C GLY A 6 -1.72 -2.74 -29.72
N LEU A 7 -2.02 -3.95 -29.25
CA LEU A 7 -2.68 -4.18 -27.96
C LEU A 7 -1.76 -3.93 -26.74
N GLU A 8 -0.46 -4.11 -26.92
CA GLU A 8 0.53 -3.81 -25.87
C GLU A 8 0.68 -2.29 -25.69
N ALA A 9 0.83 -1.54 -26.79
CA ALA A 9 0.92 -0.07 -26.75
C ALA A 9 -0.35 0.59 -26.17
N GLU A 10 -1.54 0.09 -26.51
CA GLU A 10 -2.80 0.57 -25.95
C GLU A 10 -2.93 0.24 -24.47
N GLY A 11 -2.53 -0.97 -24.06
CA GLY A 11 -2.49 -1.38 -22.66
C GLY A 11 -1.55 -0.53 -21.82
N ASP A 12 -0.40 -0.15 -22.35
CA ASP A 12 0.58 0.69 -21.66
C ASP A 12 0.10 2.14 -21.53
N GLN A 13 -0.58 2.70 -22.53
CA GLN A 13 -1.19 4.03 -22.47
C GLN A 13 -2.32 4.08 -21.42
N VAL A 14 -3.19 3.07 -21.39
CA VAL A 14 -4.27 2.96 -20.39
C VAL A 14 -3.68 2.83 -19.00
N LEU A 15 -2.61 2.04 -18.83
CA LEU A 15 -1.91 1.87 -17.56
C LEU A 15 -1.35 3.21 -17.06
N THR A 16 -0.59 3.92 -17.90
CA THR A 16 0.01 5.23 -17.55
C THR A 16 -1.07 6.24 -17.15
N ARG A 17 -2.11 6.41 -17.98
CA ARG A 17 -3.20 7.34 -17.68
C ARG A 17 -3.91 7.03 -16.35
N MET A 18 -4.13 5.76 -16.05
CA MET A 18 -4.77 5.37 -14.80
C MET A 18 -3.84 5.60 -13.61
N LEU A 19 -2.55 5.30 -13.73
CA LEU A 19 -1.56 5.57 -12.68
C LEU A 19 -1.42 7.07 -12.41
N ASP A 20 -1.37 7.90 -13.43
CA ASP A 20 -1.32 9.36 -13.28
C ASP A 20 -2.54 9.88 -12.51
N ALA A 21 -3.74 9.38 -12.87
CA ALA A 21 -4.97 9.74 -12.17
C ALA A 21 -4.96 9.28 -10.70
N MET A 22 -4.46 8.08 -10.42
CA MET A 22 -4.35 7.55 -9.07
C MET A 22 -3.31 8.30 -8.24
N ASN A 23 -2.18 8.68 -8.82
CA ASN A 23 -1.12 9.43 -8.15
C ASN A 23 -1.53 10.90 -7.87
N ALA A 24 -2.41 11.47 -8.67
CA ALA A 24 -2.95 12.81 -8.45
C ALA A 24 -3.83 12.91 -7.18
N ASP A 25 -4.47 11.80 -6.79
CA ASP A 25 -5.28 11.70 -5.58
C ASP A 25 -5.13 10.29 -4.96
N PRO A 26 -4.07 10.04 -4.20
CA PRO A 26 -3.79 8.72 -3.61
C PRO A 26 -4.81 8.26 -2.57
N ALA A 27 -5.53 9.19 -1.95
CA ALA A 27 -6.58 8.91 -0.96
C ALA A 27 -7.93 8.57 -1.60
N ARG A 28 -8.09 8.82 -2.90
CA ARG A 28 -9.36 8.60 -3.59
C ARG A 28 -9.78 7.12 -3.57
N ARG A 29 -11.05 6.91 -3.25
CA ARG A 29 -11.70 5.62 -3.41
C ARG A 29 -12.14 5.45 -4.86
N TRP A 30 -11.36 4.71 -5.63
CA TRP A 30 -11.64 4.41 -7.02
C TRP A 30 -12.71 3.34 -7.19
N THR A 31 -13.54 3.50 -8.23
CA THR A 31 -14.56 2.55 -8.69
C THR A 31 -14.42 2.31 -10.20
N GLU A 32 -15.09 1.29 -10.73
CA GLU A 32 -15.14 1.07 -12.18
C GLU A 32 -15.89 2.19 -12.91
N ALA A 33 -16.85 2.85 -12.24
CA ALA A 33 -17.55 4.01 -12.80
C ALA A 33 -16.60 5.22 -12.96
N ASP A 34 -15.65 5.43 -12.05
CA ASP A 34 -14.64 6.48 -12.18
C ASP A 34 -13.73 6.22 -13.39
N VAL A 35 -13.35 4.98 -13.63
CA VAL A 35 -12.56 4.59 -14.81
C VAL A 35 -13.32 4.89 -16.10
N ALA A 36 -14.61 4.54 -16.14
CA ALA A 36 -15.47 4.84 -17.29
C ALA A 36 -15.62 6.35 -17.51
N ALA A 37 -15.75 7.13 -16.43
CA ALA A 37 -15.81 8.60 -16.49
C ALA A 37 -14.53 9.25 -17.05
N LEU A 38 -13.37 8.58 -16.91
CA LEU A 38 -12.11 8.98 -17.55
C LEU A 38 -12.02 8.56 -19.03
N GLY A 39 -13.09 7.99 -19.60
CA GLY A 39 -13.14 7.51 -20.98
C GLY A 39 -12.31 6.25 -21.22
N MET A 40 -12.09 5.43 -20.20
CA MET A 40 -11.38 4.16 -20.28
C MET A 40 -12.35 2.98 -20.05
N ASP A 41 -12.13 1.87 -20.74
CA ASP A 41 -12.89 0.64 -20.49
C ASP A 41 -12.35 -0.05 -19.21
N PRO A 42 -13.19 -0.25 -18.16
CA PRO A 42 -12.76 -0.86 -16.90
C PRO A 42 -12.18 -2.28 -17.07
N SER A 43 -12.65 -3.03 -18.04
CA SER A 43 -12.16 -4.39 -18.30
C SER A 43 -10.75 -4.38 -18.89
N THR A 44 -10.47 -3.40 -19.75
CA THR A 44 -9.14 -3.17 -20.33
C THR A 44 -8.15 -2.71 -19.25
N VAL A 45 -8.55 -1.75 -18.41
CA VAL A 45 -7.74 -1.31 -17.24
C VAL A 45 -7.43 -2.49 -16.32
N ARG A 46 -8.45 -3.30 -15.97
CA ARG A 46 -8.25 -4.47 -15.09
C ARG A 46 -7.26 -5.47 -15.68
N ARG A 47 -7.34 -5.77 -16.99
CA ARG A 47 -6.41 -6.68 -17.66
C ARG A 47 -4.99 -6.12 -17.70
N ALA A 48 -4.82 -4.82 -17.99
CA ALA A 48 -3.53 -4.15 -18.02
C ALA A 48 -2.84 -4.20 -16.64
N PHE A 49 -3.57 -3.85 -15.57
CA PHE A 49 -3.05 -3.90 -14.21
C PHE A 49 -2.71 -5.33 -13.77
N LYS A 50 -3.60 -6.31 -14.06
CA LYS A 50 -3.34 -7.70 -13.70
C LYS A 50 -2.12 -8.28 -14.41
N ARG A 51 -1.90 -7.89 -15.66
CA ARG A 51 -0.73 -8.31 -16.45
C ARG A 51 0.56 -7.67 -15.94
N HIS A 52 0.52 -6.37 -15.62
CA HIS A 52 1.72 -5.59 -15.29
C HIS A 52 2.10 -5.69 -13.80
N TYR A 53 1.11 -5.59 -12.90
CA TYR A 53 1.31 -5.59 -11.44
C TYR A 53 0.84 -6.87 -10.74
N GLY A 54 0.27 -7.83 -11.44
CA GLY A 54 -0.28 -9.04 -10.82
C GLY A 54 -1.56 -8.80 -10.02
N MET A 55 -2.01 -7.54 -9.83
CA MET A 55 -3.19 -7.16 -9.05
C MET A 55 -4.13 -6.24 -9.85
N SER A 56 -5.34 -6.01 -9.35
CA SER A 56 -6.27 -5.06 -9.95
C SER A 56 -5.93 -3.61 -9.56
N PHE A 57 -6.42 -2.64 -10.36
CA PHE A 57 -6.27 -1.22 -10.02
C PHE A 57 -6.96 -0.86 -8.69
N LEU A 58 -8.05 -1.54 -8.33
CA LEU A 58 -8.73 -1.33 -7.05
C LEU A 58 -7.90 -1.80 -5.86
N GLU A 59 -7.17 -2.91 -6.03
CA GLU A 59 -6.22 -3.40 -5.02
C GLU A 59 -5.04 -2.43 -4.86
N LEU A 60 -4.47 -1.93 -5.97
CA LEU A 60 -3.41 -0.93 -5.92
C LEU A 60 -3.90 0.38 -5.28
N ALA A 61 -5.07 0.88 -5.67
CA ALA A 61 -5.68 2.07 -5.06
C ALA A 61 -5.88 1.90 -3.53
N ARG A 62 -6.28 0.72 -3.09
CA ARG A 62 -6.38 0.42 -1.67
C ARG A 62 -5.03 0.43 -0.95
N GLN A 63 -3.97 -0.08 -1.59
CA GLN A 63 -2.61 -0.01 -1.05
C GLN A 63 -2.12 1.43 -0.95
N MET A 64 -2.35 2.26 -1.98
CA MET A 64 -2.00 3.69 -1.94
C MET A 64 -2.68 4.41 -0.77
N ARG A 65 -3.97 4.17 -0.54
CA ARG A 65 -4.68 4.73 0.62
C ARG A 65 -4.11 4.24 1.95
N LEU A 66 -3.77 2.95 2.07
CA LEU A 66 -3.12 2.43 3.26
C LEU A 66 -1.75 3.06 3.51
N ARG A 67 -0.99 3.34 2.45
CA ARG A 67 0.29 4.05 2.52
C ARG A 67 0.10 5.44 3.16
N GLU A 68 -0.88 6.22 2.69
CA GLU A 68 -1.16 7.55 3.26
C GLU A 68 -1.51 7.46 4.76
N GLY A 69 -2.39 6.53 5.15
CA GLY A 69 -2.69 6.30 6.56
C GLY A 69 -1.50 5.82 7.38
N THR A 70 -0.64 4.99 6.81
CA THR A 70 0.59 4.52 7.48
C THR A 70 1.57 5.67 7.69
N ARG A 71 1.72 6.53 6.69
CA ARG A 71 2.55 7.73 6.77
C ARG A 71 2.05 8.69 7.83
N ALA A 72 0.77 9.01 7.85
CA ALA A 72 0.17 9.87 8.88
C ALA A 72 0.42 9.31 10.31
N LEU A 73 0.25 7.99 10.50
CA LEU A 73 0.54 7.34 11.77
C LEU A 73 2.02 7.42 12.16
N ALA A 74 2.94 7.27 11.20
CA ALA A 74 4.38 7.39 11.41
C ALA A 74 4.78 8.82 11.82
N GLU A 75 4.07 9.82 11.31
CA GLU A 75 4.21 11.24 11.65
C GLU A 75 3.52 11.61 12.99
N GLY A 76 2.89 10.64 13.65
CA GLY A 76 2.28 10.81 14.97
C GLY A 76 0.80 11.23 14.93
N ALA A 77 0.14 11.18 13.79
CA ALA A 77 -1.28 11.47 13.70
C ALA A 77 -2.13 10.48 14.52
N PRO A 78 -3.21 10.93 15.14
CA PRO A 78 -4.19 10.04 15.76
C PRO A 78 -4.78 9.07 14.71
N VAL A 79 -5.14 7.84 15.15
CA VAL A 79 -5.68 6.80 14.24
C VAL A 79 -6.89 7.28 13.44
N ILE A 80 -7.74 8.14 14.04
CA ILE A 80 -8.90 8.71 13.35
C ILE A 80 -8.51 9.67 12.24
N ALA A 81 -7.49 10.49 12.45
CA ALA A 81 -6.97 11.39 11.42
C ALA A 81 -6.33 10.58 10.27
N ALA A 82 -5.47 9.61 10.59
CA ALA A 82 -4.86 8.73 9.59
C ALA A 82 -5.90 7.94 8.77
N GLN A 83 -7.02 7.54 9.37
CA GLN A 83 -8.15 6.93 8.66
C GLN A 83 -8.77 7.87 7.64
N LEU A 84 -9.02 9.13 8.05
CA LEU A 84 -9.63 10.15 7.20
C LEU A 84 -8.69 10.54 6.05
N ASP A 85 -7.42 10.79 6.35
CA ASP A 85 -6.38 11.10 5.37
C ASP A 85 -6.20 9.97 4.34
N ALA A 86 -6.37 8.73 4.79
CA ALA A 86 -6.35 7.54 3.92
C ALA A 86 -7.67 7.31 3.14
N GLY A 87 -8.66 8.19 3.26
CA GLY A 87 -9.94 8.10 2.53
C GLY A 87 -10.77 6.87 2.88
N PHE A 88 -10.71 6.38 4.13
CA PHE A 88 -11.56 5.28 4.58
C PHE A 88 -12.82 5.78 5.27
N ASP A 89 -13.99 5.35 4.77
CA ASP A 89 -15.31 5.76 5.28
C ASP A 89 -15.61 5.25 6.71
N SER A 90 -14.89 4.24 7.18
CA SER A 90 -15.12 3.65 8.50
C SER A 90 -13.83 3.24 9.21
N ALA A 91 -13.85 3.38 10.53
CA ALA A 91 -12.74 2.97 11.38
C ALA A 91 -12.47 1.46 11.33
N SER A 92 -13.52 0.64 11.19
CA SER A 92 -13.38 -0.81 11.00
C SER A 92 -12.70 -1.14 9.67
N GLY A 93 -13.13 -0.51 8.58
CA GLY A 93 -12.54 -0.73 7.25
C GLY A 93 -11.05 -0.38 7.18
N PHE A 94 -10.64 0.73 7.79
CA PHE A 94 -9.23 1.11 7.91
C PHE A 94 -8.46 0.10 8.78
N ARG A 95 -8.96 -0.18 9.97
CA ARG A 95 -8.33 -1.11 10.93
C ARG A 95 -8.14 -2.51 10.33
N ASP A 96 -9.15 -3.03 9.65
CA ASP A 96 -9.09 -4.36 9.03
C ASP A 96 -8.12 -4.40 7.84
N ALA A 97 -8.10 -3.33 7.03
CA ALA A 97 -7.15 -3.21 5.93
C ALA A 97 -5.71 -3.14 6.43
N PHE A 98 -5.47 -2.33 7.45
CA PHE A 98 -4.17 -2.14 8.09
C PHE A 98 -3.69 -3.44 8.76
N ALA A 99 -4.55 -4.08 9.57
CA ALA A 99 -4.20 -5.32 10.25
C ALA A 99 -3.94 -6.49 9.28
N ARG A 100 -4.61 -6.49 8.13
CA ARG A 100 -4.38 -7.50 7.07
C ARG A 100 -3.00 -7.35 6.44
N LEU A 101 -2.48 -6.12 6.34
CA LEU A 101 -1.15 -5.85 5.81
C LEU A 101 -0.06 -6.06 6.87
N PHE A 102 -0.21 -5.40 8.02
CA PHE A 102 0.83 -5.35 9.05
C PHE A 102 0.73 -6.46 10.10
N GLY A 103 -0.36 -7.22 10.12
CA GLY A 103 -0.60 -8.24 11.16
C GLY A 103 -0.99 -7.66 12.52
N HIS A 104 -1.05 -6.34 12.67
CA HIS A 104 -1.37 -5.61 13.90
C HIS A 104 -2.36 -4.48 13.62
N PRO A 105 -3.22 -4.09 14.58
CA PRO A 105 -4.08 -2.93 14.41
C PRO A 105 -3.28 -1.62 14.44
N PRO A 106 -3.78 -0.53 13.81
CA PRO A 106 -3.06 0.75 13.74
C PRO A 106 -2.60 1.27 15.10
N ALA A 107 -3.47 1.20 16.12
CA ALA A 107 -3.16 1.68 17.47
C ALA A 107 -2.00 0.93 18.16
N ALA A 108 -1.70 -0.30 17.74
CA ALA A 108 -0.56 -1.06 18.27
C ALA A 108 0.78 -0.63 17.65
N MET A 109 0.74 0.01 16.48
CA MET A 109 1.92 0.44 15.74
C MET A 109 2.10 1.97 15.72
N ALA A 110 1.05 2.72 16.08
CA ALA A 110 1.10 4.17 16.21
C ALA A 110 2.01 4.59 17.39
N GLY A 111 2.81 5.63 17.15
CA GLY A 111 3.82 6.09 18.12
C GLY A 111 5.11 5.29 17.99
N GLY A 112 6.24 5.99 17.97
CA GLY A 112 7.56 5.39 17.78
C GLY A 112 7.82 4.22 18.72
N ALA A 113 8.38 3.13 18.21
CA ALA A 113 8.79 2.00 19.01
C ALA A 113 10.23 2.17 19.51
N GLN A 114 10.47 1.74 20.73
CA GLN A 114 11.81 1.41 21.16
C GLN A 114 12.13 0.02 20.56
N GLY A 115 13.00 -0.02 19.54
CA GLY A 115 13.40 -1.27 18.89
C GLY A 115 13.10 -1.29 17.40
N LEU A 116 12.22 -2.18 16.94
CA LEU A 116 11.90 -2.31 15.52
C LEU A 116 10.92 -1.23 15.03
N VAL A 117 11.24 -0.69 13.87
CA VAL A 117 10.43 0.32 13.17
C VAL A 117 10.13 -0.16 11.76
N ALA A 118 8.87 -0.09 11.37
CA ALA A 118 8.42 -0.37 10.01
C ALA A 118 8.24 0.93 9.22
N GLU A 119 8.79 0.95 8.03
CA GLU A 119 8.62 2.03 7.05
C GLU A 119 8.01 1.50 5.77
N TRP A 120 7.10 2.28 5.17
CA TRP A 120 6.63 2.03 3.81
C TRP A 120 7.57 2.70 2.82
N LEU A 121 8.10 1.93 1.89
CA LEU A 121 8.97 2.40 0.83
C LEU A 121 8.25 2.30 -0.52
N ASP A 122 8.26 3.39 -1.29
CA ASP A 122 7.80 3.39 -2.67
C ASP A 122 8.97 3.07 -3.59
N THR A 123 8.83 2.02 -4.38
CA THR A 123 9.84 1.63 -5.35
C THR A 123 9.24 1.52 -6.75
N PRO A 124 10.04 1.62 -7.82
CA PRO A 124 9.55 1.40 -9.18
C PRO A 124 8.93 0.01 -9.41
N LEU A 125 9.23 -0.95 -8.52
CA LEU A 125 8.72 -2.32 -8.57
C LEU A 125 7.43 -2.52 -7.77
N GLY A 126 7.01 -1.50 -6.97
CA GLY A 126 5.84 -1.55 -6.10
C GLY A 126 6.15 -1.08 -4.68
N GLY A 127 5.13 -1.04 -3.83
CA GLY A 127 5.28 -0.72 -2.41
C GLY A 127 5.98 -1.85 -1.64
N MET A 128 6.91 -1.49 -0.78
CA MET A 128 7.62 -2.41 0.11
C MET A 128 7.48 -1.98 1.57
N ILE A 129 7.57 -2.93 2.48
CA ILE A 129 7.74 -2.67 3.91
C ILE A 129 9.16 -3.04 4.30
N ALA A 130 9.89 -2.07 4.84
CA ALA A 130 11.15 -2.28 5.52
C ALA A 130 10.91 -2.34 7.02
N VAL A 131 11.55 -3.26 7.73
CA VAL A 131 11.59 -3.27 9.20
C VAL A 131 13.04 -3.26 9.63
N ALA A 132 13.41 -2.25 10.40
CA ALA A 132 14.76 -2.04 10.86
C ALA A 132 14.81 -1.63 12.34
N ASP A 133 15.95 -1.82 12.97
CA ASP A 133 16.36 -1.14 14.19
C ASP A 133 17.38 -0.02 13.85
N ALA A 134 18.07 0.51 14.84
CA ALA A 134 19.05 1.56 14.64
C ALA A 134 20.29 1.13 13.80
N HIS A 135 20.51 -0.18 13.62
CA HIS A 135 21.74 -0.72 13.06
C HIS A 135 21.52 -1.73 11.93
N ASN A 136 20.37 -2.43 11.91
CA ASN A 136 20.14 -3.58 11.05
C ASN A 136 18.77 -3.51 10.35
N LEU A 137 18.75 -3.93 9.09
CA LEU A 137 17.52 -4.25 8.36
C LEU A 137 17.14 -5.72 8.68
N HIS A 138 15.93 -5.92 9.21
CA HIS A 138 15.40 -7.22 9.60
C HIS A 138 14.45 -7.81 8.57
N LEU A 139 13.74 -6.95 7.82
CA LEU A 139 12.82 -7.34 6.77
C LEU A 139 12.82 -6.28 5.67
N LEU A 140 12.78 -6.73 4.42
CA LEU A 140 12.44 -5.92 3.26
C LEU A 140 11.58 -6.79 2.34
N GLU A 141 10.31 -6.42 2.19
CA GLU A 141 9.36 -7.28 1.50
C GLU A 141 8.26 -6.46 0.79
N PHE A 142 7.75 -6.98 -0.32
CA PHE A 142 6.65 -6.36 -1.05
C PHE A 142 5.34 -6.43 -0.26
N THR A 143 4.53 -5.34 -0.37
CA THR A 143 3.24 -5.21 0.33
C THR A 143 2.17 -6.20 -0.12
N ASP A 144 2.31 -6.76 -1.31
CA ASP A 144 1.39 -7.76 -1.89
C ASP A 144 1.81 -9.20 -1.62
N ARG A 145 2.96 -9.43 -0.96
CA ARG A 145 3.42 -10.78 -0.63
C ARG A 145 2.50 -11.47 0.36
N LYS A 146 2.04 -12.64 -0.02
CA LYS A 146 1.29 -13.51 0.88
C LYS A 146 2.16 -13.92 2.07
N GLY A 147 1.69 -13.64 3.27
CA GLY A 147 2.42 -13.99 4.50
C GLY A 147 3.20 -12.85 5.13
N LEU A 148 3.29 -11.66 4.52
CA LEU A 148 3.93 -10.49 5.11
C LEU A 148 3.42 -10.20 6.53
N ALA A 149 2.10 -10.19 6.74
CA ALA A 149 1.50 -9.98 8.06
C ALA A 149 1.98 -11.00 9.11
N ALA A 150 2.08 -12.28 8.72
CA ALA A 150 2.57 -13.32 9.63
C ALA A 150 4.08 -13.17 9.95
N GLU A 151 4.87 -12.68 9.00
CA GLU A 151 6.28 -12.36 9.23
C GLU A 151 6.45 -11.18 10.18
N LEU A 152 5.70 -10.11 9.98
CA LEU A 152 5.70 -8.96 10.86
C LEU A 152 5.28 -9.34 12.30
N GLN A 153 4.28 -10.22 12.45
CA GLN A 153 3.89 -10.77 13.76
C GLN A 153 5.02 -11.58 14.40
N ARG A 154 5.73 -12.41 13.63
CA ARG A 154 6.88 -13.18 14.15
C ARG A 154 8.02 -12.27 14.58
N LEU A 155 8.37 -11.27 13.77
CA LEU A 155 9.40 -10.28 14.11
C LEU A 155 9.00 -9.49 15.38
N SER A 156 7.77 -9.02 15.45
CA SER A 156 7.24 -8.33 16.63
C SER A 156 7.41 -9.18 17.89
N LYS A 157 7.01 -10.44 17.82
CA LYS A 157 7.14 -11.39 18.95
C LYS A 157 8.61 -11.63 19.35
N ALA A 158 9.50 -11.80 18.39
CA ALA A 158 10.93 -12.00 18.62
C ALA A 158 11.60 -10.76 19.25
N ALA A 159 11.13 -9.56 18.92
CA ALA A 159 11.63 -8.28 19.43
C ALA A 159 10.94 -7.81 20.72
N GLY A 160 10.26 -8.70 21.45
CA GLY A 160 9.61 -8.34 22.71
C GLY A 160 8.24 -7.66 22.58
N GLY A 161 7.61 -7.71 21.39
CA GLY A 161 6.17 -7.46 21.26
C GLY A 161 5.77 -6.22 20.47
N ARG A 162 6.66 -5.34 20.00
CA ARG A 162 6.26 -4.13 19.27
C ARG A 162 7.14 -3.83 18.05
N ILE A 163 6.45 -3.52 16.94
CA ILE A 163 7.01 -2.80 15.80
C ILE A 163 6.27 -1.46 15.73
N GLY A 164 6.99 -0.34 15.78
CA GLY A 164 6.41 0.99 15.56
C GLY A 164 6.40 1.35 14.09
N LEU A 165 5.81 2.50 13.75
CA LEU A 165 5.89 3.11 12.42
C LEU A 165 6.86 4.29 12.46
N GLY A 166 7.66 4.46 11.41
CA GLY A 166 8.59 5.59 11.29
C GLY A 166 9.77 5.26 10.40
N ARG A 167 10.83 6.05 10.56
CA ARG A 167 12.10 5.91 9.86
C ARG A 167 13.22 5.56 10.83
N THR A 168 14.23 4.85 10.32
CA THR A 168 15.51 4.66 10.98
C THR A 168 16.65 5.18 10.10
N ALA A 169 17.87 5.18 10.61
CA ALA A 169 19.05 5.52 9.81
C ALA A 169 19.39 4.44 8.75
N VAL A 170 18.76 3.27 8.85
CA VAL A 170 18.98 2.12 7.96
C VAL A 170 17.97 2.11 6.81
N THR A 171 16.80 2.71 7.00
CA THR A 171 15.75 2.91 6.00
C THR A 171 15.64 4.38 5.62
#